data_6b79c6d2eaf3ef157566842624921cb6
#
_entry.id   6b79c6d2eaf3ef157566842624921cb6
#
_cell.length_a   1.000
_cell.length_b   1.000
_cell.length_c   1.000
_cell.angle_alpha   90.00
_cell.angle_beta   90.00
_cell.angle_gamma   90.00
#
_symmetry.space_group_name_H-M   'P 1'
#
loop_
_entity.id
_entity.type
_entity.pdbx_description
1 polymer ?
#
loop_
_entity_poly.entity_id
_entity_poly.type
_entity_poly.pdbx_seq_one_letter_code
_entity_poly.pdbx_strand_id
1 'polypeptide(L)'
;MGLVNMIRNGMRSFLRIEKAQPSAIVINEEMTFEDNAAKNRIWYRGKSYELQQLYSQLSTTRFSFWGAHSTPGQEIRKIHTGLPGIIVKVLRDAVLYDMNDLEFDESKYEDLWENIAQDNNFKKQLKEAVKDALVIGDGAFRISFDSDVSQYPIIEWVSGERIQIKNKRGRLHEVVFMTRFDENKQTYTLEEHYGFGYVTNKLYRGDSELDIHSTEYTQNINDFTFDKHLILCVPFSIFESDIERGRGESIFDRKTDSFDALDEAWSQWMDALRSGRTKEYIPDSLLPRDPRTGTFMKPNAFDNRFIKIASDKSEGASNEITLQQANIPHESYLATYVTALDLALQGIVSPSTIGIDVKKLDNAEAQREKEKTTLYTRNTIVEALQEFIPQLVSMTINSFNVLNRRPIEEIVVTVPFGEYANPSFESQVETVAKAKTSGIMSIEASVDELYGDSKDEQWKSEEVNRLKSEQGISEVEEPYVNTDLDGFSVERGDELASENHEQELSNENGSSESPSQHE
;
A
#
# COMPACT_ATOMS: atom_id res chain seq x y z
N MET A 1 63.14 -1.54 -13.27
CA MET A 1 61.66 -1.35 -12.94
C MET A 1 61.28 0.12 -12.66
N GLY A 2 62.19 1.09 -12.58
CA GLY A 2 61.91 2.47 -12.20
C GLY A 2 61.22 3.34 -13.29
N LEU A 3 61.71 3.31 -14.53
CA LEU A 3 61.30 4.29 -15.55
C LEU A 3 59.85 4.06 -16.05
N VAL A 4 59.44 2.81 -16.24
CA VAL A 4 58.09 2.47 -16.70
C VAL A 4 57.03 2.81 -15.61
N ASN A 5 57.37 2.60 -14.34
CA ASN A 5 56.50 3.00 -13.22
C ASN A 5 56.42 4.54 -13.06
N MET A 6 57.49 5.25 -13.36
CA MET A 6 57.51 6.71 -13.29
C MET A 6 56.67 7.34 -14.40
N ILE A 7 56.75 6.82 -15.65
CA ILE A 7 55.91 7.24 -16.78
C ILE A 7 54.41 6.89 -16.50
N ARG A 8 54.18 5.71 -15.96
CA ARG A 8 52.80 5.25 -15.61
C ARG A 8 52.19 6.08 -14.49
N ASN A 9 52.97 6.48 -13.48
CA ASN A 9 52.52 7.37 -12.42
C ASN A 9 52.36 8.83 -12.92
N GLY A 10 53.22 9.31 -13.82
CA GLY A 10 53.06 10.61 -14.46
C GLY A 10 51.79 10.70 -15.33
N MET A 11 51.48 9.64 -16.10
CA MET A 11 50.23 9.58 -16.88
C MET A 11 48.99 9.47 -15.98
N ARG A 12 49.07 8.75 -14.86
CA ARG A 12 47.95 8.69 -13.90
C ARG A 12 47.66 10.05 -13.27
N SER A 13 48.73 10.81 -12.91
CA SER A 13 48.60 12.15 -12.35
C SER A 13 48.05 13.15 -13.38
N PHE A 14 48.53 13.08 -14.63
CA PHE A 14 48.03 13.91 -15.72
C PHE A 14 46.57 13.66 -16.09
N LEU A 15 46.15 12.39 -16.08
CA LEU A 15 44.79 11.98 -16.38
C LEU A 15 43.85 12.02 -15.16
N ARG A 16 44.36 12.45 -13.99
CA ARG A 16 43.63 12.43 -12.71
C ARG A 16 42.98 11.06 -12.40
N ILE A 17 43.61 9.99 -12.87
CA ILE A 17 43.17 8.63 -12.57
C ILE A 17 43.68 8.26 -11.17
N GLU A 18 42.85 8.42 -10.19
CA GLU A 18 43.10 7.88 -8.84
C GLU A 18 42.97 6.36 -8.87
N LYS A 19 43.78 5.66 -8.07
CA LYS A 19 43.55 4.23 -7.85
C LYS A 19 42.15 4.11 -7.25
N ALA A 20 41.29 3.37 -7.90
CA ALA A 20 40.09 2.85 -7.23
C ALA A 20 40.58 2.16 -5.97
N GLN A 21 40.34 2.77 -4.83
CA GLN A 21 40.61 2.10 -3.55
C GLN A 21 39.62 0.93 -3.48
N PRO A 22 40.06 -0.26 -3.05
CA PRO A 22 39.14 -1.37 -2.82
C PRO A 22 38.31 -1.18 -1.54
N SER A 23 38.25 0.03 -1.04
CA SER A 23 37.49 0.38 0.15
C SER A 23 36.08 0.78 -0.27
N ALA A 24 35.15 0.09 0.35
CA ALA A 24 33.73 0.29 0.30
C ALA A 24 33.31 1.73 -0.07
N ILE A 25 32.43 1.84 -1.04
CA ILE A 25 31.66 3.07 -1.22
C ILE A 25 30.92 3.25 0.10
N VAL A 26 31.32 4.20 0.91
CA VAL A 26 30.61 4.58 2.12
C VAL A 26 29.56 5.58 1.71
N ILE A 27 28.33 5.15 1.64
CA ILE A 27 27.16 6.02 1.48
C ILE A 27 26.71 6.32 2.91
N ASN A 28 26.75 7.58 3.31
CA ASN A 28 26.13 8.00 4.55
C ASN A 28 24.61 8.10 4.29
N GLU A 29 23.84 7.32 4.99
CA GLU A 29 22.40 7.45 4.97
C GLU A 29 21.99 8.77 5.62
N GLU A 30 21.13 9.51 4.96
CA GLU A 30 20.75 10.86 5.40
C GLU A 30 19.76 10.83 6.58
N MET A 31 19.01 9.73 6.72
CA MET A 31 17.93 9.59 7.70
C MET A 31 17.96 8.24 8.39
N THR A 32 17.73 8.26 9.70
CA THR A 32 17.40 7.07 10.48
C THR A 32 15.98 6.61 10.14
N PHE A 33 15.61 5.39 10.58
CA PHE A 33 14.23 4.91 10.46
C PHE A 33 13.22 5.87 11.11
N GLU A 34 13.52 6.39 12.29
CA GLU A 34 12.68 7.32 13.04
C GLU A 34 12.50 8.66 12.30
N ASP A 35 13.57 9.19 11.72
CA ASP A 35 13.52 10.43 10.94
C ASP A 35 12.71 10.23 9.66
N ASN A 36 12.88 9.09 8.98
CA ASN A 36 12.11 8.72 7.80
C ASN A 36 10.61 8.54 8.13
N ALA A 37 10.32 7.88 9.24
CA ALA A 37 8.95 7.72 9.76
C ALA A 37 8.30 9.08 10.06
N ALA A 38 9.04 10.00 10.68
CA ALA A 38 8.55 11.35 10.94
C ALA A 38 8.26 12.13 9.64
N LYS A 39 9.16 12.03 8.64
CA LYS A 39 8.97 12.60 7.30
C LYS A 39 7.70 12.06 6.65
N ASN A 40 7.54 10.75 6.63
CA ASN A 40 6.41 10.08 5.98
C ASN A 40 5.07 10.40 6.68
N ARG A 41 5.06 10.54 8.00
CA ARG A 41 3.89 11.03 8.74
C ARG A 41 3.48 12.45 8.35
N ILE A 42 4.44 13.33 8.10
CA ILE A 42 4.17 14.71 7.66
C ILE A 42 3.55 14.71 6.27
N TRP A 43 4.09 13.90 5.33
CA TRP A 43 3.50 13.71 4.01
C TRP A 43 2.07 13.14 4.08
N TYR A 44 1.84 12.14 4.95
CA TYR A 44 0.51 11.56 5.16
C TYR A 44 -0.49 12.58 5.70
N ARG A 45 -0.09 13.41 6.67
CA ARG A 45 -0.97 14.45 7.26
C ARG A 45 -1.31 15.56 6.28
N GLY A 46 -0.45 15.85 5.33
CA GLY A 46 -0.70 16.76 4.23
C GLY A 46 -0.83 18.23 4.60
N LYS A 47 -0.19 18.68 5.67
CA LYS A 47 -0.22 20.09 6.09
C LYS A 47 0.96 20.85 5.49
N SER A 48 0.67 21.80 4.60
CA SER A 48 1.68 22.55 3.87
C SER A 48 2.71 23.25 4.78
N TYR A 49 2.32 23.75 5.96
CA TYR A 49 3.26 24.39 6.87
C TYR A 49 4.22 23.38 7.53
N GLU A 50 3.76 22.15 7.82
CA GLU A 50 4.61 21.09 8.39
C GLU A 50 5.64 20.61 7.35
N LEU A 51 5.22 20.48 6.08
CA LEU A 51 6.13 20.16 4.97
C LEU A 51 7.20 21.25 4.79
N GLN A 52 6.79 22.50 4.78
CA GLN A 52 7.74 23.62 4.68
C GLN A 52 8.73 23.64 5.86
N GLN A 53 8.27 23.36 7.07
CA GLN A 53 9.10 23.29 8.26
C GLN A 53 10.09 22.12 8.18
N LEU A 54 9.64 20.93 7.78
CA LEU A 54 10.46 19.76 7.60
C LEU A 54 11.59 20.03 6.61
N TYR A 55 11.25 20.47 5.40
CA TYR A 55 12.23 20.67 4.33
C TYR A 55 13.18 21.88 4.60
N SER A 56 12.81 22.79 5.46
CA SER A 56 13.71 23.85 5.93
C SER A 56 14.82 23.33 6.86
N GLN A 57 14.61 22.19 7.50
CA GLN A 57 15.58 21.56 8.41
C GLN A 57 16.51 20.56 7.70
N LEU A 58 16.07 20.01 6.56
CA LEU A 58 16.84 19.06 5.78
C LEU A 58 17.85 19.81 4.89
N SER A 59 19.14 19.65 5.18
CA SER A 59 20.21 20.40 4.51
C SER A 59 20.40 20.06 3.03
N THR A 60 19.97 18.90 2.59
CA THR A 60 20.17 18.35 1.24
C THR A 60 19.06 18.71 0.26
N THR A 61 17.94 19.23 0.75
CA THR A 61 16.71 19.43 -0.03
C THR A 61 16.54 20.83 -0.63
N ARG A 62 17.64 21.58 -0.82
CA ARG A 62 17.58 22.95 -1.40
C ARG A 62 16.93 23.04 -2.77
N PHE A 63 16.93 21.95 -3.52
CA PHE A 63 16.39 21.86 -4.87
C PHE A 63 14.96 21.32 -4.92
N SER A 64 14.41 20.85 -3.78
CA SER A 64 13.01 20.43 -3.70
C SER A 64 12.10 21.67 -3.69
N PHE A 65 10.88 21.52 -4.18
CA PHE A 65 9.88 22.59 -4.17
C PHE A 65 9.58 23.06 -2.73
N TRP A 66 9.43 22.12 -1.79
CA TRP A 66 9.15 22.47 -0.39
C TRP A 66 10.35 23.14 0.30
N GLY A 67 11.57 22.78 -0.07
CA GLY A 67 12.83 23.35 0.46
C GLY A 67 13.25 24.66 -0.20
N ALA A 68 12.73 24.97 -1.40
CA ALA A 68 13.12 26.16 -2.13
C ALA A 68 12.62 27.45 -1.44
N HIS A 69 13.48 28.44 -1.37
CA HIS A 69 13.15 29.78 -0.90
C HIS A 69 12.77 30.68 -2.06
N SER A 70 11.60 31.29 -1.98
CA SER A 70 11.15 32.29 -2.97
C SER A 70 11.92 33.59 -2.81
N THR A 71 12.17 34.27 -3.92
CA THR A 71 12.68 35.65 -3.88
C THR A 71 11.67 36.55 -3.20
N PRO A 72 12.09 37.43 -2.26
CA PRO A 72 11.18 38.36 -1.61
C PRO A 72 10.34 39.15 -2.62
N GLY A 73 9.03 39.10 -2.47
CA GLY A 73 8.07 39.74 -3.38
C GLY A 73 7.64 38.90 -4.59
N GLN A 74 8.19 37.68 -4.75
CA GLN A 74 7.80 36.70 -5.78
C GLN A 74 7.38 35.36 -5.13
N GLU A 75 6.76 35.42 -3.98
CA GLU A 75 6.38 34.23 -3.21
C GLU A 75 5.20 33.52 -3.86
N ILE A 76 5.40 32.25 -4.19
CA ILE A 76 4.34 31.36 -4.66
C ILE A 76 3.69 30.68 -3.44
N ARG A 77 2.38 30.65 -3.40
CA ARG A 77 1.67 29.87 -2.40
C ARG A 77 1.91 28.37 -2.66
N LYS A 78 2.62 27.71 -1.77
CA LYS A 78 2.83 26.26 -1.83
C LYS A 78 1.56 25.55 -1.37
N ILE A 79 1.06 24.66 -2.22
CA ILE A 79 -0.18 23.92 -2.03
C ILE A 79 0.14 22.43 -2.07
N HIS A 80 -0.20 21.71 -1.01
CA HIS A 80 -0.12 20.27 -0.99
C HIS A 80 -1.42 19.66 -1.52
N THR A 81 -1.30 18.68 -2.44
CA THR A 81 -2.44 18.02 -3.09
C THR A 81 -3.15 17.03 -2.18
N GLY A 82 -2.50 16.55 -1.12
CA GLY A 82 -3.03 15.54 -0.19
C GLY A 82 -3.03 14.11 -0.75
N LEU A 83 -2.40 13.91 -1.90
CA LEU A 83 -2.38 12.61 -2.58
C LEU A 83 -1.87 11.46 -1.72
N PRO A 84 -0.76 11.60 -0.93
CA PRO A 84 -0.27 10.53 -0.08
C PRO A 84 -1.31 10.00 0.92
N GLY A 85 -2.05 10.90 1.56
CA GLY A 85 -3.12 10.53 2.49
C GLY A 85 -4.29 9.81 1.82
N ILE A 86 -4.62 10.19 0.58
CA ILE A 86 -5.68 9.55 -0.22
C ILE A 86 -5.27 8.13 -0.59
N ILE A 87 -4.04 7.92 -1.07
CA ILE A 87 -3.50 6.60 -1.45
C ILE A 87 -3.62 5.62 -0.28
N VAL A 88 -3.08 5.98 0.89
CA VAL A 88 -3.11 5.12 2.08
C VAL A 88 -4.53 4.80 2.52
N LYS A 89 -5.40 5.81 2.53
CA LYS A 89 -6.80 5.62 2.91
C LYS A 89 -7.51 4.63 1.98
N VAL A 90 -7.35 4.81 0.67
CA VAL A 90 -8.03 3.98 -0.33
C VAL A 90 -7.53 2.53 -0.27
N LEU A 91 -6.20 2.31 -0.22
CA LEU A 91 -5.63 0.97 -0.13
C LEU A 91 -6.04 0.25 1.16
N ARG A 92 -5.92 0.92 2.31
CA ARG A 92 -6.34 0.37 3.59
C ARG A 92 -7.83 -0.01 3.60
N ASP A 93 -8.68 0.93 3.16
CA ASP A 93 -10.13 0.74 3.23
C ASP A 93 -10.57 -0.35 2.22
N ALA A 94 -9.95 -0.43 1.03
CA ALA A 94 -10.22 -1.48 0.06
C ALA A 94 -9.89 -2.89 0.60
N VAL A 95 -8.70 -3.06 1.22
CA VAL A 95 -8.31 -4.36 1.75
C VAL A 95 -9.15 -4.77 2.96
N LEU A 96 -9.36 -3.85 3.91
CA LEU A 96 -10.08 -4.19 5.14
C LEU A 96 -11.60 -4.29 4.96
N TYR A 97 -12.14 -3.74 3.88
CA TYR A 97 -13.55 -3.95 3.51
C TYR A 97 -13.79 -5.35 2.96
N ASP A 98 -12.82 -5.89 2.21
CA ASP A 98 -12.90 -7.22 1.62
C ASP A 98 -12.53 -8.35 2.59
N MET A 99 -12.04 -8.01 3.80
CA MET A 99 -11.69 -9.00 4.83
C MET A 99 -12.97 -9.54 5.49
N ASN A 100 -13.20 -10.83 5.35
CA ASN A 100 -14.29 -11.54 6.00
C ASN A 100 -13.92 -11.91 7.46
N ASP A 101 -14.87 -12.49 8.19
CA ASP A 101 -14.60 -12.97 9.54
C ASP A 101 -13.64 -14.16 9.50
N LEU A 102 -12.84 -14.33 10.56
CA LEU A 102 -11.81 -15.35 10.63
C LEU A 102 -12.45 -16.73 10.76
N GLU A 103 -11.89 -17.71 10.05
CA GLU A 103 -12.32 -19.11 10.10
C GLU A 103 -11.36 -19.92 10.96
N PHE A 104 -11.90 -20.75 11.85
CA PHE A 104 -11.16 -21.61 12.78
C PHE A 104 -11.49 -23.07 12.53
N ASP A 105 -10.52 -23.95 12.67
CA ASP A 105 -10.76 -25.40 12.59
C ASP A 105 -11.66 -25.91 13.72
N GLU A 106 -11.63 -25.25 14.89
CA GLU A 106 -12.43 -25.60 16.04
C GLU A 106 -13.27 -24.40 16.53
N SER A 107 -14.59 -24.57 16.59
CA SER A 107 -15.54 -23.51 17.00
C SER A 107 -15.28 -22.94 18.41
N LYS A 108 -14.63 -23.70 19.31
CA LYS A 108 -14.28 -23.20 20.65
C LYS A 108 -13.34 -21.99 20.62
N TYR A 109 -12.49 -21.90 19.57
CA TYR A 109 -11.55 -20.79 19.41
C TYR A 109 -12.19 -19.59 18.73
N GLU A 110 -13.19 -19.82 17.89
CA GLU A 110 -13.98 -18.78 17.23
C GLU A 110 -14.70 -17.91 18.28
N ASP A 111 -15.48 -18.54 19.18
CA ASP A 111 -16.20 -17.85 20.26
C ASP A 111 -15.23 -17.10 21.19
N LEU A 112 -14.08 -17.71 21.53
CA LEU A 112 -13.08 -17.09 22.39
C LEU A 112 -12.46 -15.88 21.71
N TRP A 113 -12.07 -16.02 20.44
CA TRP A 113 -11.47 -14.93 19.68
C TRP A 113 -12.45 -13.77 19.49
N GLU A 114 -13.71 -14.04 19.19
CA GLU A 114 -14.73 -13.01 19.02
C GLU A 114 -14.83 -12.13 20.28
N ASN A 115 -14.86 -12.75 21.46
CA ASN A 115 -14.87 -12.02 22.72
C ASN A 115 -13.60 -11.17 22.93
N ILE A 116 -12.41 -11.73 22.66
CA ILE A 116 -11.12 -11.01 22.76
C ILE A 116 -11.10 -9.85 21.76
N ALA A 117 -11.49 -10.09 20.52
CA ALA A 117 -11.47 -9.09 19.45
C ALA A 117 -12.43 -7.93 19.73
N GLN A 118 -13.61 -8.24 20.29
CA GLN A 118 -14.60 -7.23 20.69
C GLN A 118 -14.07 -6.37 21.85
N ASP A 119 -13.55 -7.00 22.92
CA ASP A 119 -13.00 -6.33 24.09
C ASP A 119 -11.87 -5.35 23.70
N ASN A 120 -11.00 -5.78 22.80
CA ASN A 120 -9.86 -5.00 22.33
C ASN A 120 -10.17 -4.01 21.19
N ASN A 121 -11.40 -3.99 20.66
CA ASN A 121 -11.71 -3.25 19.43
C ASN A 121 -10.75 -3.58 18.28
N PHE A 122 -10.44 -4.86 18.07
CA PHE A 122 -9.40 -5.34 17.17
C PHE A 122 -9.50 -4.76 15.75
N LYS A 123 -10.71 -4.71 15.16
CA LYS A 123 -10.93 -4.12 13.83
C LYS A 123 -10.44 -2.67 13.74
N LYS A 124 -10.54 -1.89 14.81
CA LYS A 124 -10.02 -0.51 14.86
C LYS A 124 -8.49 -0.49 14.94
N GLN A 125 -7.91 -1.32 15.78
CA GLN A 125 -6.46 -1.43 15.91
C GLN A 125 -5.81 -1.93 14.62
N LEU A 126 -6.43 -2.87 13.92
CA LEU A 126 -5.98 -3.38 12.63
C LEU A 126 -5.96 -2.27 11.56
N LYS A 127 -6.98 -1.39 11.56
CA LYS A 127 -6.99 -0.20 10.67
C LYS A 127 -5.83 0.74 10.94
N GLU A 128 -5.46 0.94 12.20
CA GLU A 128 -4.28 1.74 12.57
C GLU A 128 -2.99 1.03 12.18
N ALA A 129 -2.90 -0.29 12.39
CA ALA A 129 -1.74 -1.08 12.03
C ALA A 129 -1.46 -1.06 10.52
N VAL A 130 -2.47 -1.30 9.68
CA VAL A 130 -2.33 -1.24 8.22
C VAL A 130 -1.97 0.18 7.76
N LYS A 131 -2.58 1.21 8.33
CA LYS A 131 -2.22 2.61 8.05
C LYS A 131 -0.77 2.89 8.40
N ASP A 132 -0.32 2.52 9.60
CA ASP A 132 1.05 2.78 10.05
C ASP A 132 2.07 1.94 9.26
N ALA A 133 1.76 0.68 8.92
CA ALA A 133 2.62 -0.13 8.07
C ALA A 133 2.77 0.48 6.66
N LEU A 134 1.71 1.07 6.08
CA LEU A 134 1.79 1.77 4.81
C LEU A 134 2.57 3.09 4.91
N VAL A 135 2.42 3.85 6.00
CA VAL A 135 3.01 5.19 6.15
C VAL A 135 4.44 5.15 6.69
N ILE A 136 4.68 4.32 7.70
CA ILE A 136 5.95 4.27 8.45
C ILE A 136 6.82 3.11 7.95
N GLY A 137 6.17 1.98 7.61
CA GLY A 137 6.79 0.74 7.18
C GLY A 137 6.42 -0.44 8.07
N ASP A 138 6.46 -0.29 9.39
CA ASP A 138 6.18 -1.38 10.31
C ASP A 138 5.63 -0.92 11.65
N GLY A 139 5.41 -1.89 12.52
CA GLY A 139 5.09 -1.79 13.93
C GLY A 139 4.96 -3.18 14.54
N ALA A 140 4.45 -3.27 15.75
CA ALA A 140 4.19 -4.56 16.38
C ALA A 140 2.93 -4.50 17.25
N PHE A 141 2.22 -5.61 17.29
CA PHE A 141 1.21 -5.85 18.30
C PHE A 141 1.87 -6.40 19.56
N ARG A 142 1.52 -5.83 20.69
CA ARG A 142 1.90 -6.27 22.03
C ARG A 142 0.71 -6.95 22.67
N ILE A 143 0.95 -8.08 23.33
CA ILE A 143 -0.03 -8.82 24.12
C ILE A 143 0.34 -8.66 25.59
N SER A 144 -0.56 -8.16 26.40
CA SER A 144 -0.38 -7.96 27.83
C SER A 144 -1.59 -8.43 28.61
N PHE A 145 -1.46 -8.52 29.95
CA PHE A 145 -2.52 -8.94 30.86
C PHE A 145 -2.61 -7.95 31.99
N ASP A 146 -3.81 -7.44 32.21
CA ASP A 146 -4.14 -6.59 33.36
C ASP A 146 -5.56 -6.93 33.82
N SER A 147 -5.66 -7.63 34.94
CA SER A 147 -6.93 -8.08 35.49
C SER A 147 -7.85 -6.94 35.97
N ASP A 148 -7.25 -5.74 36.20
CA ASP A 148 -8.02 -4.59 36.61
C ASP A 148 -8.69 -3.90 35.41
N VAL A 149 -8.21 -4.18 34.18
CA VAL A 149 -8.70 -3.62 32.93
C VAL A 149 -9.60 -4.60 32.17
N SER A 150 -9.15 -5.86 32.00
CA SER A 150 -9.90 -6.88 31.25
C SER A 150 -9.65 -8.29 31.80
N GLN A 151 -10.67 -9.15 31.63
CA GLN A 151 -10.51 -10.60 31.86
C GLN A 151 -9.82 -11.32 30.68
N TYR A 152 -9.67 -10.64 29.55
CA TYR A 152 -9.04 -11.17 28.33
C TYR A 152 -7.65 -10.59 28.14
N PRO A 153 -6.80 -11.19 27.26
CA PRO A 153 -5.56 -10.57 26.83
C PRO A 153 -5.80 -9.20 26.21
N ILE A 154 -4.97 -8.25 26.58
CA ILE A 154 -5.00 -6.89 26.01
C ILE A 154 -4.07 -6.89 24.81
N ILE A 155 -4.58 -6.53 23.65
CA ILE A 155 -3.84 -6.42 22.41
C ILE A 155 -3.67 -4.93 22.08
N GLU A 156 -2.43 -4.48 21.90
CA GLU A 156 -2.12 -3.07 21.61
C GLU A 156 -1.21 -2.95 20.40
N TRP A 157 -1.58 -2.08 19.46
CA TRP A 157 -0.72 -1.71 18.35
C TRP A 157 0.29 -0.65 18.76
N VAL A 158 1.57 -0.89 18.47
CA VAL A 158 2.67 0.07 18.67
C VAL A 158 3.38 0.31 17.33
N SER A 159 3.43 1.57 16.91
CA SER A 159 4.04 1.94 15.63
C SER A 159 5.56 1.80 15.63
N GLY A 160 6.14 1.59 14.45
CA GLY A 160 7.54 1.23 14.23
C GLY A 160 8.57 2.17 14.84
N GLU A 161 8.30 3.46 14.94
CA GLU A 161 9.20 4.44 15.56
C GLU A 161 9.33 4.30 17.10
N ARG A 162 8.47 3.48 17.71
CA ARG A 162 8.50 3.21 19.16
C ARG A 162 8.88 1.76 19.47
N ILE A 163 9.38 1.04 18.48
CA ILE A 163 9.84 -0.33 18.66
C ILE A 163 11.21 -0.52 18.04
N GLN A 164 11.94 -1.52 18.57
CA GLN A 164 13.15 -2.03 17.96
C GLN A 164 13.01 -3.54 17.77
N ILE A 165 13.07 -4.00 16.51
CA ILE A 165 12.98 -5.41 16.17
C ILE A 165 14.40 -5.98 16.14
N LYS A 166 14.68 -6.98 16.98
CA LYS A 166 15.97 -7.65 17.03
C LYS A 166 15.88 -9.04 16.40
N ASN A 167 16.59 -9.21 15.31
CA ASN A 167 16.66 -10.46 14.59
C ASN A 167 18.00 -11.19 14.85
N LYS A 168 17.93 -12.52 14.98
CA LYS A 168 19.11 -13.39 15.08
C LYS A 168 19.07 -14.43 13.96
N ARG A 169 20.07 -14.39 13.08
CA ARG A 169 20.16 -15.28 11.92
C ARG A 169 18.91 -15.23 11.01
N GLY A 170 18.31 -14.04 10.84
CA GLY A 170 17.14 -13.83 10.01
C GLY A 170 15.81 -14.25 10.63
N ARG A 171 15.79 -14.59 11.92
CA ARG A 171 14.56 -14.93 12.66
C ARG A 171 14.33 -13.93 13.78
N LEU A 172 13.07 -13.63 14.05
CA LEU A 172 12.69 -12.80 15.20
C LEU A 172 13.28 -13.38 16.48
N HIS A 173 13.96 -12.55 17.25
CA HIS A 173 14.51 -12.91 18.54
C HIS A 173 13.82 -12.18 19.67
N GLU A 174 13.63 -10.87 19.51
CA GLU A 174 13.10 -9.99 20.54
C GLU A 174 12.52 -8.72 19.87
N VAL A 175 11.45 -8.19 20.42
CA VAL A 175 10.96 -6.85 20.12
C VAL A 175 11.06 -6.01 21.38
N VAL A 176 11.67 -4.83 21.27
CA VAL A 176 11.76 -3.88 22.37
C VAL A 176 10.75 -2.77 22.13
N PHE A 177 9.85 -2.56 23.07
CA PHE A 177 8.88 -1.46 23.05
C PHE A 177 9.42 -0.30 23.88
N MET A 178 9.42 0.90 23.32
CA MET A 178 9.94 2.10 23.96
C MET A 178 8.81 3.04 24.33
N THR A 179 8.62 3.29 25.63
CA THR A 179 7.64 4.22 26.15
C THR A 179 8.35 5.38 26.82
N ARG A 180 8.16 6.60 26.30
CA ARG A 180 8.69 7.83 26.92
C ARG A 180 7.63 8.48 27.78
N PHE A 181 8.00 8.86 28.99
CA PHE A 181 7.13 9.56 29.92
C PHE A 181 7.91 10.60 30.73
N ASP A 182 7.21 11.62 31.21
CA ASP A 182 7.77 12.69 32.01
C ASP A 182 7.30 12.56 33.45
N GLU A 183 8.21 12.52 34.39
CA GLU A 183 7.95 12.53 35.82
C GLU A 183 8.91 13.50 36.51
N ASN A 184 8.43 14.35 37.44
CA ASN A 184 9.23 15.32 38.16
C ASN A 184 10.09 16.25 37.28
N LYS A 185 9.57 16.66 36.09
CA LYS A 185 10.29 17.47 35.06
C LYS A 185 11.51 16.78 34.46
N GLN A 186 11.57 15.46 34.54
CA GLN A 186 12.59 14.63 33.90
C GLN A 186 11.91 13.66 32.95
N THR A 187 12.52 13.46 31.79
CA THR A 187 12.04 12.50 30.79
C THR A 187 12.72 11.15 30.99
N TYR A 188 11.92 10.11 31.06
CA TYR A 188 12.33 8.73 31.20
C TYR A 188 11.93 7.94 29.96
N THR A 189 12.67 6.87 29.68
CA THR A 189 12.34 5.90 28.65
C THR A 189 12.28 4.52 29.29
N LEU A 190 11.11 3.90 29.25
CA LEU A 190 10.91 2.51 29.60
C LEU A 190 11.12 1.66 28.33
N GLU A 191 12.01 0.70 28.42
CA GLU A 191 12.23 -0.35 27.41
C GLU A 191 11.67 -1.67 27.92
N GLU A 192 10.67 -2.19 27.23
CA GLU A 192 10.05 -3.48 27.51
C GLU A 192 10.52 -4.47 26.45
N HIS A 193 11.30 -5.45 26.85
CA HIS A 193 11.93 -6.47 25.99
C HIS A 193 11.08 -7.73 25.95
N TYR A 194 10.42 -7.96 24.84
CA TYR A 194 9.56 -9.11 24.60
C TYR A 194 10.30 -10.16 23.77
N GLY A 195 10.73 -11.23 24.43
CA GLY A 195 11.37 -12.38 23.79
C GLY A 195 10.58 -13.67 23.96
N PHE A 196 11.10 -14.75 23.39
CA PHE A 196 10.49 -16.07 23.55
C PHE A 196 10.63 -16.57 24.98
N GLY A 197 9.51 -16.65 25.70
CA GLY A 197 9.43 -17.13 27.08
C GLY A 197 9.77 -16.11 28.14
N TYR A 198 9.97 -14.84 27.82
CA TYR A 198 10.26 -13.78 28.78
C TYR A 198 9.79 -12.41 28.37
N VAL A 199 9.51 -11.58 29.37
CA VAL A 199 9.44 -10.12 29.26
C VAL A 199 10.33 -9.52 30.33
N THR A 200 11.26 -8.65 29.93
CA THR A 200 12.17 -7.94 30.86
C THR A 200 12.10 -6.45 30.61
N ASN A 201 12.22 -5.65 31.65
CA ASN A 201 11.98 -4.23 31.64
C ASN A 201 13.22 -3.46 32.09
N LYS A 202 13.52 -2.37 31.39
CA LYS A 202 14.64 -1.47 31.73
C LYS A 202 14.16 -0.04 31.69
N LEU A 203 14.63 0.72 32.66
CA LEU A 203 14.29 2.15 32.76
C LEU A 203 15.55 2.99 32.50
N TYR A 204 15.42 3.96 31.61
CA TYR A 204 16.51 4.87 31.28
C TYR A 204 16.13 6.33 31.56
N ARG A 205 17.15 7.10 31.95
CA ARG A 205 17.10 8.57 31.97
C ARG A 205 18.26 9.09 31.11
N GLY A 206 17.96 9.55 29.90
CA GLY A 206 19.00 9.74 28.89
C GLY A 206 19.70 8.41 28.59
N ASP A 207 21.02 8.35 28.70
CA ASP A 207 21.80 7.15 28.45
C ASP A 207 22.06 6.31 29.73
N SER A 208 21.52 6.73 30.89
CA SER A 208 21.78 6.05 32.18
C SER A 208 20.63 5.12 32.52
N GLU A 209 20.96 3.82 32.71
CA GLU A 209 20.03 2.81 33.23
C GLU A 209 19.77 3.06 34.72
N LEU A 210 18.51 2.98 35.12
CA LEU A 210 18.05 3.17 36.49
C LEU A 210 17.35 1.90 36.99
N ASP A 211 17.13 1.84 38.30
CA ASP A 211 16.26 0.82 38.89
C ASP A 211 14.84 1.00 38.36
N ILE A 212 14.23 -0.11 37.88
CA ILE A 212 12.88 -0.10 37.31
C ILE A 212 11.85 0.43 38.30
N HIS A 213 12.04 0.23 39.60
CA HIS A 213 11.10 0.68 40.64
C HIS A 213 11.34 2.12 41.10
N SER A 214 12.22 2.88 40.46
CA SER A 214 12.60 4.24 40.89
C SER A 214 11.58 5.33 40.57
N THR A 215 10.54 5.05 39.77
CA THR A 215 9.49 6.01 39.41
C THR A 215 8.11 5.48 39.79
N GLU A 216 7.15 6.37 40.01
CA GLU A 216 5.77 6.02 40.32
C GLU A 216 5.10 5.24 39.17
N TYR A 217 5.46 5.60 37.91
CA TYR A 217 4.93 4.95 36.72
C TYR A 217 5.38 3.49 36.59
N THR A 218 6.62 3.17 36.99
CA THR A 218 7.21 1.83 36.78
C THR A 218 7.33 0.99 38.04
N GLN A 219 6.93 1.52 39.22
CA GLN A 219 7.11 0.84 40.54
C GLN A 219 6.49 -0.57 40.62
N ASN A 220 5.43 -0.83 39.86
CA ASN A 220 4.71 -2.10 39.86
C ASN A 220 5.08 -3.00 38.66
N ILE A 221 5.99 -2.56 37.79
CA ILE A 221 6.42 -3.35 36.64
C ILE A 221 7.45 -4.36 37.09
N ASN A 222 7.25 -5.62 36.73
CA ASN A 222 8.15 -6.72 37.06
C ASN A 222 8.48 -7.53 35.81
N ASP A 223 9.68 -8.11 35.81
CA ASP A 223 10.08 -9.10 34.84
C ASP A 223 9.31 -10.40 35.09
N PHE A 224 8.95 -11.08 34.03
CA PHE A 224 8.30 -12.39 34.15
C PHE A 224 8.72 -13.33 33.01
N THR A 225 8.58 -14.63 33.31
CA THR A 225 8.91 -15.70 32.36
C THR A 225 7.73 -16.63 32.18
N PHE A 226 7.61 -17.18 30.98
CA PHE A 226 6.52 -18.07 30.57
C PHE A 226 7.05 -19.17 29.66
N ASP A 227 6.19 -19.88 28.94
CA ASP A 227 6.61 -20.95 28.05
C ASP A 227 7.47 -20.41 26.90
N LYS A 228 8.62 -21.07 26.64
CA LYS A 228 9.61 -20.67 25.62
C LYS A 228 9.12 -20.76 24.16
N HIS A 229 7.98 -21.38 23.93
CA HIS A 229 7.37 -21.46 22.60
C HIS A 229 6.48 -20.25 22.29
N LEU A 230 6.19 -19.42 23.29
CA LEU A 230 5.38 -18.23 23.14
C LEU A 230 6.25 -16.96 23.09
N ILE A 231 5.80 -16.00 22.33
CA ILE A 231 6.24 -14.62 22.37
C ILE A 231 4.98 -13.72 22.47
N LEU A 232 5.00 -12.75 23.38
CA LEU A 232 3.85 -11.88 23.62
C LEU A 232 3.86 -10.63 22.74
N CYS A 233 4.42 -10.75 21.55
CA CYS A 233 4.37 -9.70 20.53
C CYS A 233 4.48 -10.29 19.14
N VAL A 234 3.86 -9.62 18.16
CA VAL A 234 3.94 -10.00 16.75
C VAL A 234 4.23 -8.74 15.93
N PRO A 235 5.40 -8.63 15.31
CA PRO A 235 5.70 -7.53 14.39
C PRO A 235 4.87 -7.66 13.12
N PHE A 236 4.54 -6.51 12.52
CA PHE A 236 3.78 -6.43 11.28
C PHE A 236 4.40 -5.40 10.35
N SER A 237 4.67 -5.81 9.13
CA SER A 237 5.08 -4.97 8.00
C SER A 237 4.40 -5.48 6.73
N ILE A 238 4.25 -4.60 5.74
CA ILE A 238 3.67 -4.96 4.44
C ILE A 238 4.79 -5.12 3.41
N PHE A 239 5.71 -4.18 3.37
CA PHE A 239 6.87 -4.20 2.48
C PHE A 239 8.14 -4.38 3.31
N GLU A 240 9.08 -5.19 2.83
CA GLU A 240 10.37 -5.34 3.47
C GLU A 240 11.32 -4.21 3.08
N SER A 241 12.09 -3.69 4.03
CA SER A 241 13.08 -2.65 3.77
C SER A 241 14.34 -3.24 3.15
N ASP A 242 14.76 -2.64 2.03
CA ASP A 242 16.05 -2.95 1.40
C ASP A 242 17.25 -2.36 2.18
N ILE A 243 16.99 -1.36 3.03
CA ILE A 243 18.02 -0.62 3.78
C ILE A 243 18.25 -1.27 5.14
N GLU A 244 17.19 -1.45 5.92
CA GLU A 244 17.26 -2.02 7.26
C GLU A 244 16.64 -3.42 7.32
N ARG A 245 17.49 -4.42 7.41
CA ARG A 245 17.05 -5.82 7.42
C ARG A 245 16.15 -6.13 8.61
N GLY A 246 14.94 -6.61 8.33
CA GLY A 246 13.94 -6.99 9.33
C GLY A 246 13.08 -5.83 9.81
N ARG A 247 13.16 -4.67 9.12
CA ARG A 247 12.23 -3.55 9.25
C ARG A 247 11.34 -3.47 8.01
N GLY A 248 10.25 -2.74 8.13
CA GLY A 248 9.35 -2.45 7.01
C GLY A 248 9.76 -1.21 6.22
N GLU A 249 9.33 -1.14 4.95
CA GLU A 249 9.46 0.04 4.07
C GLU A 249 8.10 0.73 3.90
N SER A 250 8.11 2.06 3.92
CA SER A 250 6.91 2.85 3.65
C SER A 250 6.56 2.85 2.16
N ILE A 251 5.27 2.86 1.84
CA ILE A 251 4.80 3.05 0.46
C ILE A 251 5.21 4.42 -0.13
N PHE A 252 5.63 5.37 0.72
CA PHE A 252 6.11 6.69 0.32
C PHE A 252 7.61 6.71 -0.01
N ASP A 253 8.36 5.71 0.45
CA ASP A 253 9.77 5.62 0.16
C ASP A 253 9.96 5.54 -1.37
N ARG A 254 10.96 6.25 -1.90
CA ARG A 254 11.21 6.43 -3.33
C ARG A 254 10.14 7.26 -4.11
N LYS A 255 9.11 7.81 -3.43
CA LYS A 255 8.03 8.58 -4.06
C LYS A 255 7.93 10.04 -3.62
N THR A 256 8.65 10.41 -2.57
CA THR A 256 8.59 11.78 -2.01
C THR A 256 8.92 12.86 -3.04
N ASP A 257 9.89 12.60 -3.94
CA ASP A 257 10.24 13.54 -5.00
C ASP A 257 9.12 13.68 -6.06
N SER A 258 8.40 12.58 -6.33
CA SER A 258 7.24 12.62 -7.24
C SER A 258 6.07 13.40 -6.64
N PHE A 259 5.86 13.28 -5.32
CA PHE A 259 4.85 14.07 -4.60
C PHE A 259 5.25 15.56 -4.55
N ASP A 260 6.53 15.87 -4.33
CA ASP A 260 7.07 17.22 -4.36
C ASP A 260 6.85 17.88 -5.74
N ALA A 261 7.17 17.16 -6.82
CA ALA A 261 6.95 17.63 -8.20
C ALA A 261 5.46 17.85 -8.54
N LEU A 262 4.57 16.99 -8.04
CA LEU A 262 3.13 17.16 -8.21
C LEU A 262 2.61 18.41 -7.50
N ASP A 263 3.05 18.64 -6.28
CA ASP A 263 2.70 19.82 -5.50
C ASP A 263 3.24 21.10 -6.16
N GLU A 264 4.46 21.03 -6.72
CA GLU A 264 5.05 22.10 -7.50
C GLU A 264 4.21 22.43 -8.74
N ALA A 265 3.89 21.43 -9.57
CA ALA A 265 3.10 21.59 -10.77
C ALA A 265 1.75 22.25 -10.49
N TRP A 266 1.04 21.80 -9.46
CA TRP A 266 -0.23 22.38 -9.04
C TRP A 266 -0.09 23.80 -8.51
N SER A 267 0.91 24.06 -7.68
CA SER A 267 1.15 25.38 -7.09
C SER A 267 1.53 26.41 -8.16
N GLN A 268 2.38 26.05 -9.10
CA GLN A 268 2.76 26.91 -10.23
C GLN A 268 1.56 27.18 -11.15
N TRP A 269 0.74 26.19 -11.42
CA TRP A 269 -0.48 26.40 -12.23
C TRP A 269 -1.44 27.36 -11.55
N MET A 270 -1.69 27.20 -10.25
CA MET A 270 -2.53 28.11 -9.48
C MET A 270 -1.97 29.53 -9.43
N ASP A 271 -0.65 29.68 -9.36
CA ASP A 271 -0.01 30.98 -9.43
C ASP A 271 -0.07 31.62 -10.83
N ALA A 272 0.11 30.83 -11.88
CA ALA A 272 -0.04 31.29 -13.27
C ALA A 272 -1.47 31.80 -13.52
N LEU A 273 -2.50 31.07 -13.07
CA LEU A 273 -3.89 31.51 -13.16
C LEU A 273 -4.14 32.83 -12.41
N ARG A 274 -3.49 33.01 -11.25
CA ARG A 274 -3.56 34.25 -10.46
C ARG A 274 -2.83 35.39 -11.14
N SER A 275 -1.63 35.11 -11.63
CA SER A 275 -0.78 36.09 -12.30
C SER A 275 -1.28 36.48 -13.69
N GLY A 276 -1.98 35.57 -14.39
CA GLY A 276 -2.57 35.78 -15.72
C GLY A 276 -3.89 36.55 -15.73
N ARG A 277 -4.40 36.96 -14.56
CA ARG A 277 -5.56 37.86 -14.53
C ARG A 277 -5.25 39.16 -15.24
N THR A 278 -6.26 39.72 -15.89
CA THR A 278 -6.15 41.04 -16.50
C THR A 278 -5.63 42.05 -15.50
N LYS A 279 -4.53 42.69 -15.83
CA LYS A 279 -3.91 43.75 -15.04
C LYS A 279 -4.16 45.10 -15.68
N GLU A 280 -4.60 46.03 -14.86
CA GLU A 280 -4.81 47.43 -15.25
C GLU A 280 -3.56 48.23 -14.84
N TYR A 281 -2.86 48.78 -15.82
CA TYR A 281 -1.75 49.67 -15.57
C TYR A 281 -2.32 51.08 -15.46
N ILE A 282 -2.32 51.62 -14.24
CA ILE A 282 -2.97 52.92 -13.93
C ILE A 282 -1.89 53.94 -13.63
N PRO A 283 -1.82 55.05 -14.38
CA PRO A 283 -0.97 56.18 -14.07
C PRO A 283 -1.25 56.73 -12.66
N ASP A 284 -0.21 57.14 -11.94
CA ASP A 284 -0.34 57.60 -10.54
C ASP A 284 -1.22 58.85 -10.40
N SER A 285 -1.40 59.63 -11.45
CA SER A 285 -2.34 60.74 -11.52
C SER A 285 -3.81 60.33 -11.43
N LEU A 286 -4.15 59.08 -11.84
CA LEU A 286 -5.51 58.55 -11.89
C LEU A 286 -5.84 57.64 -10.69
N LEU A 287 -4.85 57.29 -9.86
CA LEU A 287 -5.04 56.40 -8.71
C LEU A 287 -5.83 57.06 -7.60
N PRO A 288 -6.86 56.38 -7.04
CA PRO A 288 -7.56 56.87 -5.87
C PRO A 288 -6.63 56.91 -4.66
N ARG A 289 -6.78 57.97 -3.87
CA ARG A 289 -6.07 58.14 -2.61
C ARG A 289 -7.04 57.88 -1.45
N ASP A 290 -6.51 57.33 -0.35
CA ASP A 290 -7.25 57.20 0.89
C ASP A 290 -7.61 58.64 1.38
N PRO A 291 -8.90 58.95 1.58
CA PRO A 291 -9.32 60.28 2.02
C PRO A 291 -8.76 60.69 3.37
N ARG A 292 -8.36 59.74 4.22
CA ARG A 292 -7.84 60.00 5.56
C ARG A 292 -6.33 60.19 5.59
N THR A 293 -5.59 59.39 4.83
CA THR A 293 -4.13 59.35 4.90
C THR A 293 -3.46 60.04 3.73
N GLY A 294 -4.18 60.33 2.66
CA GLY A 294 -3.65 60.89 1.42
C GLY A 294 -2.73 59.92 0.63
N THR A 295 -2.55 58.71 1.16
CA THR A 295 -1.69 57.70 0.52
C THR A 295 -2.41 57.01 -0.63
N PHE A 296 -1.64 56.55 -1.64
CA PHE A 296 -2.22 55.78 -2.72
C PHE A 296 -2.78 54.45 -2.21
N MET A 297 -3.96 54.06 -2.67
CA MET A 297 -4.49 52.74 -2.40
C MET A 297 -3.60 51.70 -3.07
N LYS A 298 -3.17 50.70 -2.30
CA LYS A 298 -2.36 49.58 -2.80
C LYS A 298 -3.27 48.41 -3.13
N PRO A 299 -3.01 47.69 -4.26
CA PRO A 299 -3.74 46.44 -4.51
C PRO A 299 -3.41 45.43 -3.42
N ASN A 300 -4.42 44.70 -3.01
CA ASN A 300 -4.24 43.56 -2.14
C ASN A 300 -3.48 42.44 -2.92
N ALA A 301 -2.60 41.71 -2.25
CA ALA A 301 -1.83 40.62 -2.85
C ALA A 301 -2.70 39.52 -3.52
N PHE A 302 -3.94 39.35 -3.07
CA PHE A 302 -4.93 38.46 -3.66
C PHE A 302 -5.59 39.04 -4.90
N ASP A 303 -5.79 40.34 -4.95
CA ASP A 303 -6.59 40.98 -6.00
C ASP A 303 -5.74 41.51 -7.16
N ASN A 304 -4.54 41.95 -6.88
CA ASN A 304 -3.48 42.42 -7.81
C ASN A 304 -4.00 42.88 -9.20
N ARG A 305 -5.13 43.60 -9.20
CA ARG A 305 -5.84 43.99 -10.45
C ARG A 305 -5.17 45.16 -11.12
N PHE A 306 -4.52 46.03 -10.37
CA PHE A 306 -3.90 47.20 -10.96
C PHE A 306 -2.44 47.37 -10.52
N ILE A 307 -1.63 47.88 -11.43
CA ILE A 307 -0.23 48.21 -11.21
C ILE A 307 -0.09 49.73 -11.40
N LYS A 308 0.45 50.39 -10.37
CA LYS A 308 0.77 51.79 -10.46
C LYS A 308 1.96 52.00 -11.39
N ILE A 309 1.80 52.88 -12.40
CA ILE A 309 2.90 53.37 -13.26
C ILE A 309 3.09 54.86 -13.05
N ALA A 310 4.30 55.35 -13.33
CA ALA A 310 4.55 56.78 -13.28
C ALA A 310 3.78 57.45 -14.41
N SER A 311 3.13 58.56 -14.06
CA SER A 311 2.46 59.40 -15.07
C SER A 311 3.50 60.13 -15.89
N ASP A 312 3.33 60.15 -17.20
CA ASP A 312 4.13 61.00 -18.08
C ASP A 312 3.72 62.47 -17.85
N LYS A 313 4.70 63.32 -17.54
CA LYS A 313 4.50 64.74 -17.26
C LYS A 313 4.85 65.62 -18.46
N SER A 314 5.15 65.04 -19.62
CA SER A 314 5.41 65.80 -20.83
C SER A 314 4.15 66.50 -21.34
N GLU A 315 4.34 67.64 -21.97
CA GLU A 315 3.21 68.43 -22.47
C GLU A 315 2.57 67.67 -23.66
N GLY A 316 1.29 67.32 -23.52
CA GLY A 316 0.53 66.51 -24.49
C GLY A 316 0.56 65.01 -24.31
N ALA A 317 1.16 64.48 -23.19
CA ALA A 317 1.16 63.07 -22.93
C ALA A 317 -0.24 62.58 -22.52
N SER A 318 -0.65 61.49 -23.18
CA SER A 318 -1.90 60.77 -22.83
C SER A 318 -1.61 59.75 -21.75
N ASN A 319 -2.08 60.02 -20.52
CA ASN A 319 -2.00 59.07 -19.41
C ASN A 319 -3.23 58.16 -19.46
N GLU A 320 -3.14 57.08 -20.22
CA GLU A 320 -4.23 56.13 -20.40
C GLU A 320 -4.09 54.91 -19.48
N ILE A 321 -5.24 54.32 -19.09
CA ILE A 321 -5.25 53.03 -18.41
C ILE A 321 -5.00 51.95 -19.44
N THR A 322 -3.94 51.15 -19.22
CA THR A 322 -3.60 50.05 -20.14
C THR A 322 -3.99 48.73 -19.52
N LEU A 323 -4.74 47.93 -20.25
CA LEU A 323 -5.14 46.58 -19.89
C LEU A 323 -4.17 45.58 -20.51
N GLN A 324 -3.58 44.73 -19.72
CA GLN A 324 -2.77 43.60 -20.20
C GLN A 324 -3.23 42.30 -19.56
N GLN A 325 -3.38 41.27 -20.38
CA GLN A 325 -3.65 39.92 -19.97
C GLN A 325 -2.56 39.00 -20.50
N ALA A 326 -1.88 38.29 -19.62
CA ALA A 326 -0.91 37.29 -20.02
C ALA A 326 -1.64 36.06 -20.60
N ASN A 327 -1.09 35.52 -21.67
CA ASN A 327 -1.53 34.23 -22.17
C ASN A 327 -1.05 33.13 -21.22
N ILE A 328 -1.98 32.32 -20.71
CA ILE A 328 -1.66 31.19 -19.83
C ILE A 328 -1.60 29.94 -20.68
N PRO A 329 -0.44 29.27 -20.82
CA PRO A 329 -0.31 28.03 -21.59
C PRO A 329 -0.94 26.85 -20.82
N HIS A 330 -2.27 26.84 -20.72
CA HIS A 330 -3.02 25.89 -19.88
C HIS A 330 -2.80 24.43 -20.27
N GLU A 331 -2.57 24.14 -21.56
CA GLU A 331 -2.26 22.79 -22.05
C GLU A 331 -0.94 22.26 -21.48
N SER A 332 0.09 23.10 -21.39
CA SER A 332 1.38 22.72 -20.81
C SER A 332 1.27 22.45 -19.31
N TYR A 333 0.53 23.28 -18.58
CA TYR A 333 0.30 23.06 -17.15
C TYR A 333 -0.51 21.78 -16.90
N LEU A 334 -1.55 21.54 -17.70
CA LEU A 334 -2.36 20.31 -17.62
C LEU A 334 -1.50 19.08 -17.91
N ALA A 335 -0.71 19.10 -18.99
CA ALA A 335 0.18 17.99 -19.35
C ALA A 335 1.20 17.71 -18.26
N THR A 336 1.83 18.74 -17.69
CA THR A 336 2.78 18.61 -16.59
C THR A 336 2.12 18.02 -15.34
N TYR A 337 0.94 18.52 -14.95
CA TYR A 337 0.20 18.01 -13.81
C TYR A 337 -0.19 16.53 -13.97
N VAL A 338 -0.70 16.16 -15.15
CA VAL A 338 -1.08 14.77 -15.47
C VAL A 338 0.14 13.86 -15.41
N THR A 339 1.27 14.27 -15.99
CA THR A 339 2.51 13.48 -15.97
C THR A 339 3.06 13.33 -14.55
N ALA A 340 3.07 14.40 -13.75
CA ALA A 340 3.51 14.35 -12.36
C ALA A 340 2.60 13.43 -11.51
N LEU A 341 1.28 13.46 -11.75
CA LEU A 341 0.32 12.59 -11.10
C LEU A 341 0.55 11.11 -11.47
N ASP A 342 0.75 10.82 -12.77
CA ASP A 342 1.04 9.46 -13.23
C ASP A 342 2.34 8.93 -12.60
N LEU A 343 3.40 9.73 -12.51
CA LEU A 343 4.67 9.36 -11.86
C LEU A 343 4.49 9.12 -10.36
N ALA A 344 3.68 9.94 -9.68
CA ALA A 344 3.40 9.79 -8.26
C ALA A 344 2.63 8.50 -7.94
N LEU A 345 1.73 8.08 -8.82
CA LEU A 345 0.89 6.88 -8.66
C LEU A 345 1.52 5.61 -9.22
N GLN A 346 2.49 5.75 -10.13
CA GLN A 346 3.14 4.62 -10.82
C GLN A 346 3.70 3.59 -9.83
N GLY A 347 3.29 2.33 -9.99
CA GLY A 347 3.73 1.22 -9.15
C GLY A 347 3.03 1.12 -7.78
N ILE A 348 2.08 1.99 -7.48
CA ILE A 348 1.31 2.00 -6.24
C ILE A 348 -0.17 1.71 -6.50
N VAL A 349 -0.83 2.59 -7.24
CA VAL A 349 -2.28 2.55 -7.43
C VAL A 349 -2.69 3.18 -8.75
N SER A 350 -3.76 2.68 -9.34
CA SER A 350 -4.35 3.27 -10.54
C SER A 350 -5.06 4.60 -10.22
N PRO A 351 -4.99 5.61 -11.09
CA PRO A 351 -5.78 6.84 -10.94
C PRO A 351 -7.28 6.59 -10.80
N SER A 352 -7.83 5.60 -11.50
CA SER A 352 -9.25 5.21 -11.42
C SER A 352 -9.66 4.76 -10.03
N THR A 353 -8.81 4.01 -9.33
CA THR A 353 -9.06 3.51 -7.98
C THR A 353 -9.22 4.64 -6.95
N ILE A 354 -8.51 5.74 -7.13
CA ILE A 354 -8.62 6.93 -6.25
C ILE A 354 -9.65 7.96 -6.76
N GLY A 355 -10.45 7.59 -7.78
CA GLY A 355 -11.52 8.42 -8.32
C GLY A 355 -11.05 9.57 -9.21
N ILE A 356 -9.82 9.51 -9.73
CA ILE A 356 -9.29 10.51 -10.66
C ILE A 356 -9.43 10.00 -12.09
N ASP A 357 -10.33 10.61 -12.84
CA ASP A 357 -10.51 10.37 -14.28
C ASP A 357 -9.63 11.34 -15.07
N VAL A 358 -8.38 10.98 -15.32
CA VAL A 358 -7.41 11.85 -15.98
C VAL A 358 -7.58 11.89 -17.50
N LYS A 359 -8.20 10.87 -18.10
CA LYS A 359 -8.47 10.82 -19.55
C LYS A 359 -9.67 9.94 -19.85
N LYS A 360 -10.74 10.55 -20.33
CA LYS A 360 -11.88 9.87 -20.99
C LYS A 360 -11.52 9.14 -22.31
N LEU A 361 -10.23 9.03 -22.65
CA LEU A 361 -9.74 8.56 -23.95
C LEU A 361 -9.02 7.21 -23.89
N ASP A 362 -8.78 6.64 -22.71
CA ASP A 362 -8.21 5.31 -22.60
C ASP A 362 -9.30 4.27 -22.91
N ASN A 363 -8.99 3.32 -23.79
CA ASN A 363 -9.86 2.19 -24.05
C ASN A 363 -9.94 1.29 -22.81
N ALA A 364 -10.98 0.46 -22.71
CA ALA A 364 -11.21 -0.42 -21.56
C ALA A 364 -10.02 -1.35 -21.25
N GLU A 365 -9.22 -1.70 -22.25
CA GLU A 365 -8.06 -2.56 -22.12
C GLU A 365 -6.89 -1.85 -21.42
N ALA A 366 -6.64 -0.57 -21.76
CA ALA A 366 -5.63 0.25 -21.08
C ALA A 366 -6.03 0.55 -19.63
N GLN A 367 -7.32 0.70 -19.32
CA GLN A 367 -7.80 0.84 -17.95
C GLN A 367 -7.58 -0.43 -17.13
N ARG A 368 -7.93 -1.59 -17.67
CA ARG A 368 -7.70 -2.89 -17.01
C ARG A 368 -6.21 -3.12 -16.72
N GLU A 369 -5.33 -2.74 -17.65
CA GLU A 369 -3.89 -2.88 -17.43
C GLU A 369 -3.37 -1.97 -16.30
N LYS A 370 -3.90 -0.75 -16.20
CA LYS A 370 -3.58 0.16 -15.08
C LYS A 370 -4.13 -0.36 -13.74
N GLU A 371 -5.30 -0.97 -13.73
CA GLU A 371 -5.92 -1.55 -12.53
C GLU A 371 -5.11 -2.72 -11.95
N LYS A 372 -4.35 -3.46 -12.78
CA LYS A 372 -3.46 -4.51 -12.31
C LYS A 372 -2.43 -4.01 -11.27
N THR A 373 -1.97 -2.77 -11.39
CA THR A 373 -1.06 -2.19 -10.39
C THR A 373 -1.70 -2.11 -9.01
N THR A 374 -2.95 -1.66 -8.94
CA THR A 374 -3.70 -1.63 -7.68
C THR A 374 -3.91 -3.03 -7.12
N LEU A 375 -4.22 -3.99 -8.00
CA LEU A 375 -4.42 -5.38 -7.62
C LEU A 375 -3.14 -5.99 -7.01
N TYR A 376 -1.97 -5.74 -7.61
CA TYR A 376 -0.70 -6.22 -7.07
C TYR A 376 -0.41 -5.62 -5.69
N THR A 377 -0.56 -4.31 -5.53
CA THR A 377 -0.36 -3.65 -4.22
C THR A 377 -1.35 -4.18 -3.18
N ARG A 378 -2.62 -4.35 -3.56
CA ARG A 378 -3.64 -4.95 -2.68
C ARG A 378 -3.25 -6.37 -2.26
N ASN A 379 -2.86 -7.20 -3.21
CA ASN A 379 -2.51 -8.59 -2.93
C ASN A 379 -1.31 -8.68 -1.98
N THR A 380 -0.30 -7.83 -2.13
CA THR A 380 0.82 -7.76 -1.17
C THR A 380 0.34 -7.43 0.25
N ILE A 381 -0.62 -6.50 0.39
CA ILE A 381 -1.20 -6.18 1.71
C ILE A 381 -2.00 -7.38 2.24
N VAL A 382 -2.77 -8.04 1.39
CA VAL A 382 -3.56 -9.24 1.76
C VAL A 382 -2.65 -10.37 2.22
N GLU A 383 -1.58 -10.68 1.46
CA GLU A 383 -0.59 -11.70 1.82
C GLU A 383 0.05 -11.42 3.19
N ALA A 384 0.45 -10.16 3.43
CA ALA A 384 1.00 -9.76 4.73
C ALA A 384 0.01 -9.95 5.89
N LEU A 385 -1.29 -9.67 5.66
CA LEU A 385 -2.33 -9.88 6.67
C LEU A 385 -2.65 -11.37 6.87
N GLN A 386 -2.64 -12.16 5.81
CA GLN A 386 -2.85 -13.62 5.88
C GLN A 386 -1.73 -14.34 6.61
N GLU A 387 -0.51 -13.81 6.59
CA GLU A 387 0.61 -14.33 7.37
C GLU A 387 0.55 -13.86 8.84
N PHE A 388 0.26 -12.58 9.04
CA PHE A 388 0.34 -11.92 10.34
C PHE A 388 -0.83 -12.27 11.27
N ILE A 389 -2.09 -12.20 10.80
CA ILE A 389 -3.27 -12.35 11.66
C ILE A 389 -3.32 -13.73 12.32
N PRO A 390 -3.08 -14.86 11.62
CA PRO A 390 -3.05 -16.18 12.25
C PRO A 390 -2.01 -16.29 13.36
N GLN A 391 -0.82 -15.68 13.18
CA GLN A 391 0.21 -15.66 14.21
C GLN A 391 -0.25 -14.88 15.44
N LEU A 392 -0.82 -13.68 15.26
CA LEU A 392 -1.33 -12.87 16.38
C LEU A 392 -2.43 -13.58 17.13
N VAL A 393 -3.39 -14.16 16.43
CA VAL A 393 -4.54 -14.88 17.02
C VAL A 393 -4.06 -16.10 17.80
N SER A 394 -3.20 -16.91 17.20
CA SER A 394 -2.64 -18.11 17.85
C SER A 394 -1.84 -17.74 19.11
N MET A 395 -0.97 -16.73 19.05
CA MET A 395 -0.20 -16.27 20.21
C MET A 395 -1.13 -15.71 21.31
N THR A 396 -2.17 -14.97 20.93
CA THR A 396 -3.11 -14.38 21.89
C THR A 396 -3.93 -15.46 22.61
N ILE A 397 -4.49 -16.42 21.90
CA ILE A 397 -5.29 -17.50 22.48
C ILE A 397 -4.41 -18.41 23.32
N ASN A 398 -3.20 -18.76 22.85
CA ASN A 398 -2.28 -19.60 23.62
C ASN A 398 -1.76 -18.88 24.87
N SER A 399 -1.55 -17.58 24.81
CA SER A 399 -1.18 -16.80 26.01
C SER A 399 -2.31 -16.81 27.06
N PHE A 400 -3.58 -16.72 26.62
CA PHE A 400 -4.74 -16.88 27.50
C PHE A 400 -4.89 -18.29 28.06
N ASN A 401 -4.58 -19.32 27.26
CA ASN A 401 -4.56 -20.71 27.72
C ASN A 401 -3.51 -20.91 28.81
N VAL A 402 -2.29 -20.44 28.61
CA VAL A 402 -1.20 -20.55 29.61
C VAL A 402 -1.56 -19.81 30.89
N LEU A 403 -2.14 -18.61 30.83
CA LEU A 403 -2.61 -17.87 31.98
C LEU A 403 -3.64 -18.68 32.79
N ASN A 404 -4.52 -19.40 32.09
CA ASN A 404 -5.55 -20.27 32.68
C ASN A 404 -5.05 -21.70 32.96
N ARG A 405 -3.73 -21.96 32.93
CA ARG A 405 -3.10 -23.27 33.16
C ARG A 405 -3.56 -24.37 32.19
N ARG A 406 -3.88 -23.98 30.97
CA ARG A 406 -4.18 -24.90 29.87
C ARG A 406 -2.93 -25.12 29.02
N PRO A 407 -2.84 -26.25 28.29
CA PRO A 407 -1.71 -26.48 27.38
C PRO A 407 -1.74 -25.50 26.19
N ILE A 408 -0.57 -25.33 25.57
CA ILE A 408 -0.44 -24.69 24.27
C ILE A 408 -0.97 -25.66 23.23
N GLU A 409 -1.84 -25.17 22.34
CA GLU A 409 -2.44 -25.95 21.27
C GLU A 409 -2.08 -25.33 19.92
N GLU A 410 -2.01 -26.13 18.87
CA GLU A 410 -1.87 -25.66 17.52
C GLU A 410 -3.24 -25.11 17.06
N ILE A 411 -3.28 -23.84 16.73
CA ILE A 411 -4.51 -23.15 16.34
C ILE A 411 -4.35 -22.72 14.91
N VAL A 412 -5.14 -23.32 14.03
CA VAL A 412 -5.17 -22.99 12.61
C VAL A 412 -6.26 -21.95 12.39
N VAL A 413 -5.86 -20.83 11.79
CA VAL A 413 -6.74 -19.70 11.49
C VAL A 413 -6.59 -19.34 10.02
N THR A 414 -7.69 -19.24 9.33
CA THR A 414 -7.74 -18.76 7.94
C THR A 414 -8.35 -17.36 7.89
N VAL A 415 -7.76 -16.50 7.11
CA VAL A 415 -8.20 -15.11 6.88
C VAL A 415 -8.74 -15.02 5.47
N PRO A 416 -10.05 -15.17 5.25
CA PRO A 416 -10.63 -15.08 3.93
C PRO A 416 -10.78 -13.61 3.50
N PHE A 417 -10.47 -13.35 2.24
CA PHE A 417 -10.69 -12.06 1.60
C PHE A 417 -11.57 -12.25 0.38
N GLY A 418 -12.52 -11.34 0.18
CA GLY A 418 -13.31 -11.27 -1.03
C GLY A 418 -12.47 -11.00 -2.27
N GLU A 419 -12.94 -11.40 -3.42
CA GLU A 419 -12.30 -11.07 -4.68
C GLU A 419 -12.35 -9.55 -4.93
N TYR A 420 -11.20 -8.96 -5.27
CA TYR A 420 -11.13 -7.56 -5.63
C TYR A 420 -11.80 -7.33 -6.98
N ALA A 421 -12.85 -6.48 -6.94
CA ALA A 421 -13.69 -6.17 -8.09
C ALA A 421 -14.31 -7.43 -8.71
N ASN A 422 -15.38 -7.93 -8.11
CA ASN A 422 -16.35 -8.69 -8.89
C ASN A 422 -16.62 -7.91 -10.18
N PRO A 423 -16.35 -8.47 -11.36
CA PRO A 423 -16.72 -7.82 -12.60
C PRO A 423 -18.18 -7.42 -12.49
N SER A 424 -18.56 -6.25 -12.99
CA SER A 424 -19.98 -5.84 -12.94
C SER A 424 -20.83 -7.00 -13.44
N PHE A 425 -22.00 -7.21 -12.87
CA PHE A 425 -22.89 -8.31 -13.26
C PHE A 425 -23.05 -8.39 -14.80
N GLU A 426 -23.06 -7.23 -15.48
CA GLU A 426 -23.06 -7.17 -16.95
C GLU A 426 -21.80 -7.79 -17.57
N SER A 427 -20.63 -7.54 -17.00
CA SER A 427 -19.35 -8.10 -17.48
C SER A 427 -19.25 -9.61 -17.20
N GLN A 428 -19.77 -10.06 -16.05
CA GLN A 428 -19.89 -11.49 -15.73
C GLN A 428 -20.84 -12.19 -16.71
N VAL A 429 -22.01 -11.61 -16.95
CA VAL A 429 -22.97 -12.14 -17.92
C VAL A 429 -22.37 -12.21 -19.33
N GLU A 430 -21.63 -11.20 -19.76
CA GLU A 430 -20.97 -11.20 -21.08
C GLU A 430 -19.89 -12.29 -21.17
N THR A 431 -19.09 -12.47 -20.13
CA THR A 431 -18.03 -13.50 -20.06
C THR A 431 -18.62 -14.89 -20.05
N VAL A 432 -19.61 -15.14 -19.20
CA VAL A 432 -20.34 -16.41 -19.11
C VAL A 432 -21.08 -16.71 -20.42
N ALA A 433 -21.72 -15.72 -21.04
CA ALA A 433 -22.38 -15.89 -22.31
C ALA A 433 -21.40 -16.27 -23.43
N LYS A 434 -20.20 -15.67 -23.49
CA LYS A 434 -19.14 -16.05 -24.42
C LYS A 434 -18.61 -17.45 -24.17
N ALA A 435 -18.35 -17.82 -22.90
CA ALA A 435 -17.88 -19.14 -22.53
C ALA A 435 -18.91 -20.22 -22.85
N LYS A 436 -20.19 -19.97 -22.61
CA LYS A 436 -21.31 -20.86 -22.96
C LYS A 436 -21.48 -21.01 -24.46
N THR A 437 -21.41 -19.90 -25.21
CA THR A 437 -21.52 -19.92 -26.68
C THR A 437 -20.33 -20.67 -27.32
N SER A 438 -19.15 -20.61 -26.70
CA SER A 438 -17.97 -21.35 -27.13
C SER A 438 -17.98 -22.83 -26.71
N GLY A 439 -19.00 -23.30 -26.00
CA GLY A 439 -19.14 -24.68 -25.55
C GLY A 439 -18.15 -25.10 -24.43
N ILE A 440 -17.55 -24.10 -23.74
CA ILE A 440 -16.54 -24.33 -22.69
C ILE A 440 -17.19 -24.44 -21.30
N MET A 441 -18.42 -23.92 -21.13
CA MET A 441 -19.09 -23.79 -19.84
C MET A 441 -20.47 -24.45 -19.85
N SER A 442 -20.77 -25.25 -18.85
CA SER A 442 -22.07 -25.90 -18.67
C SER A 442 -23.11 -24.91 -18.12
N ILE A 443 -24.40 -25.31 -18.12
CA ILE A 443 -25.49 -24.49 -17.54
C ILE A 443 -25.29 -24.36 -16.03
N GLU A 444 -24.93 -25.45 -15.36
CA GLU A 444 -24.65 -25.51 -13.94
C GLU A 444 -23.52 -24.55 -13.57
N ALA A 445 -22.37 -24.66 -14.24
CA ALA A 445 -21.25 -23.77 -14.02
C ALA A 445 -21.59 -22.30 -14.33
N SER A 446 -22.45 -22.05 -15.31
CA SER A 446 -22.90 -20.67 -15.64
C SER A 446 -23.77 -20.06 -14.54
N VAL A 447 -24.64 -20.86 -13.92
CA VAL A 447 -25.50 -20.40 -12.82
C VAL A 447 -24.67 -20.20 -11.56
N ASP A 448 -23.73 -21.09 -11.29
CA ASP A 448 -22.85 -20.99 -10.13
C ASP A 448 -21.93 -19.75 -10.23
N GLU A 449 -21.31 -19.49 -11.38
CA GLU A 449 -20.47 -18.32 -11.61
C GLU A 449 -21.24 -16.98 -11.49
N LEU A 450 -22.50 -16.94 -11.95
CA LEU A 450 -23.31 -15.71 -11.92
C LEU A 450 -23.96 -15.44 -10.57
N TYR A 451 -24.32 -16.49 -9.83
CA TYR A 451 -25.17 -16.38 -8.64
C TYR A 451 -24.59 -17.06 -7.40
N GLY A 452 -23.37 -17.62 -7.48
CA GLY A 452 -22.73 -18.42 -6.43
C GLY A 452 -22.78 -17.80 -5.06
N ASP A 453 -22.46 -16.51 -4.95
CA ASP A 453 -22.39 -15.78 -3.68
C ASP A 453 -23.73 -15.15 -3.26
N SER A 454 -24.71 -15.08 -4.16
CA SER A 454 -25.96 -14.34 -3.92
C SER A 454 -27.18 -15.22 -3.70
N LYS A 455 -27.12 -16.51 -4.03
CA LYS A 455 -28.22 -17.47 -3.97
C LYS A 455 -27.81 -18.79 -3.35
N ASP A 456 -28.76 -19.43 -2.66
CA ASP A 456 -28.56 -20.74 -2.04
C ASP A 456 -28.53 -21.88 -3.08
N GLU A 457 -28.02 -23.03 -2.69
CA GLU A 457 -27.87 -24.19 -3.57
C GLU A 457 -29.22 -24.72 -4.09
N GLN A 458 -30.28 -24.55 -3.31
CA GLN A 458 -31.62 -24.98 -3.71
C GLN A 458 -32.13 -24.11 -4.87
N TRP A 459 -31.98 -22.78 -4.78
CA TRP A 459 -32.37 -21.86 -5.84
C TRP A 459 -31.55 -22.11 -7.11
N LYS A 460 -30.22 -22.33 -6.97
CA LYS A 460 -29.33 -22.62 -8.11
C LYS A 460 -29.77 -23.87 -8.87
N SER A 461 -30.12 -24.94 -8.13
CA SER A 461 -30.60 -26.19 -8.69
C SER A 461 -31.92 -25.99 -9.44
N GLU A 462 -32.84 -25.23 -8.87
CA GLU A 462 -34.14 -24.91 -9.53
C GLU A 462 -33.93 -24.08 -10.79
N GLU A 463 -33.00 -23.12 -10.77
CA GLU A 463 -32.68 -22.28 -11.93
C GLU A 463 -32.04 -23.10 -13.05
N VAL A 464 -31.09 -23.97 -12.73
CA VAL A 464 -30.48 -24.91 -13.69
C VAL A 464 -31.54 -25.76 -14.38
N ASN A 465 -32.48 -26.33 -13.61
CA ASN A 465 -33.57 -27.16 -14.14
C ASN A 465 -34.51 -26.34 -15.05
N ARG A 466 -34.80 -25.09 -14.66
CA ARG A 466 -35.61 -24.19 -15.47
C ARG A 466 -34.93 -23.85 -16.80
N LEU A 467 -33.61 -23.48 -16.76
CA LEU A 467 -32.85 -23.19 -17.95
C LEU A 467 -32.69 -24.40 -18.89
N LYS A 468 -32.51 -25.62 -18.34
CA LYS A 468 -32.48 -26.85 -19.13
C LYS A 468 -33.80 -27.10 -19.83
N SER A 469 -34.92 -26.91 -19.11
CA SER A 469 -36.27 -27.05 -19.66
C SER A 469 -36.57 -26.03 -20.77
N GLU A 470 -36.18 -24.75 -20.57
CA GLU A 470 -36.36 -23.70 -21.59
C GLU A 470 -35.51 -23.91 -22.85
N GLN A 471 -34.34 -24.55 -22.70
CA GLN A 471 -33.44 -24.87 -23.83
C GLN A 471 -33.78 -26.20 -24.51
N GLY A 472 -34.83 -26.91 -24.04
CA GLY A 472 -35.26 -28.18 -24.61
C GLY A 472 -34.28 -29.34 -24.35
N ILE A 473 -33.36 -29.17 -23.38
CA ILE A 473 -32.47 -30.23 -22.90
C ILE A 473 -33.25 -31.00 -21.84
N SER A 474 -34.10 -31.92 -22.28
CA SER A 474 -34.71 -32.91 -21.37
C SER A 474 -33.63 -33.90 -20.96
N GLU A 475 -33.58 -34.24 -19.67
CA GLU A 475 -32.85 -35.42 -19.23
C GLU A 475 -33.39 -36.60 -20.03
N VAL A 476 -32.54 -37.23 -20.83
CA VAL A 476 -32.85 -38.53 -21.39
C VAL A 476 -32.81 -39.48 -20.18
N GLU A 477 -33.99 -39.81 -19.63
CA GLU A 477 -34.10 -40.94 -18.72
C GLU A 477 -33.50 -42.13 -19.48
N GLU A 478 -32.37 -42.65 -18.98
CA GLU A 478 -31.85 -43.92 -19.47
C GLU A 478 -32.99 -44.94 -19.28
N PRO A 479 -33.40 -45.64 -20.34
CA PRO A 479 -34.45 -46.62 -20.19
C PRO A 479 -33.97 -47.67 -19.19
N TYR A 480 -34.67 -47.81 -18.09
CA TYR A 480 -34.47 -48.89 -17.12
C TYR A 480 -34.60 -50.21 -17.88
N VAL A 481 -33.48 -50.84 -18.24
CA VAL A 481 -33.47 -52.20 -18.75
C VAL A 481 -33.70 -53.12 -17.54
N ASN A 482 -34.97 -53.48 -17.33
CA ASN A 482 -35.34 -54.49 -16.36
C ASN A 482 -34.80 -55.82 -16.83
N THR A 483 -33.64 -56.26 -16.38
CA THR A 483 -33.09 -57.58 -16.61
C THR A 483 -33.64 -58.58 -15.58
N ASP A 484 -34.93 -58.82 -15.63
CA ASP A 484 -35.48 -60.08 -15.12
C ASP A 484 -35.30 -61.17 -16.17
N LEU A 485 -34.10 -61.76 -16.19
CA LEU A 485 -33.80 -62.98 -16.93
C LEU A 485 -33.84 -64.19 -16.00
N ASP A 486 -35.03 -64.47 -15.48
CA ASP A 486 -35.34 -65.82 -15.05
C ASP A 486 -36.20 -66.49 -16.12
N GLY A 487 -35.59 -67.41 -16.87
CA GLY A 487 -36.33 -68.34 -17.72
C GLY A 487 -35.86 -68.45 -19.17
N PHE A 488 -34.65 -68.82 -19.43
CA PHE A 488 -34.33 -69.53 -20.67
C PHE A 488 -33.19 -70.54 -20.41
N SER A 489 -33.51 -71.82 -20.38
CA SER A 489 -32.60 -72.95 -20.39
C SER A 489 -32.01 -73.13 -21.78
N VAL A 490 -30.71 -73.16 -21.84
CA VAL A 490 -29.93 -73.39 -23.08
C VAL A 490 -29.76 -74.88 -23.30
N GLU A 491 -30.26 -75.38 -24.41
CA GLU A 491 -29.74 -76.61 -25.04
C GLU A 491 -28.48 -76.30 -25.83
N ARG A 492 -27.52 -77.20 -25.59
CA ARG A 492 -26.17 -77.23 -26.14
C ARG A 492 -26.20 -77.68 -27.59
N GLY A 493 -25.49 -77.04 -28.47
CA GLY A 493 -25.15 -77.53 -29.83
C GLY A 493 -23.75 -77.06 -30.20
N ASP A 494 -22.85 -78.01 -30.12
CA ASP A 494 -21.52 -77.93 -30.66
C ASP A 494 -21.55 -77.78 -32.21
N GLU A 495 -20.61 -77.03 -32.75
CA GLU A 495 -19.68 -77.49 -33.78
C GLU A 495 -19.05 -76.35 -34.63
N LEU A 496 -17.73 -76.46 -34.76
CA LEU A 496 -16.83 -76.15 -35.90
C LEU A 496 -16.51 -74.64 -36.13
N ALA A 497 -15.34 -74.32 -35.81
CA ALA A 497 -14.02 -74.46 -36.41
C ALA A 497 -13.61 -73.38 -37.41
N SER A 498 -12.51 -72.78 -37.06
CA SER A 498 -11.35 -72.36 -37.90
C SER A 498 -11.61 -71.40 -39.10
N GLU A 499 -10.89 -70.38 -39.15
CA GLU A 499 -9.58 -70.22 -39.80
C GLU A 499 -9.21 -68.70 -39.90
N ASN A 500 -8.04 -68.43 -39.42
CA ASN A 500 -6.96 -67.68 -39.99
C ASN A 500 -7.22 -66.40 -40.85
N HIS A 501 -6.64 -65.30 -40.53
CA HIS A 501 -5.37 -64.91 -41.07
C HIS A 501 -4.77 -63.67 -40.42
N GLU A 502 -3.56 -63.86 -39.97
CA GLU A 502 -2.54 -62.81 -39.78
C GLU A 502 -2.16 -62.21 -41.14
N GLN A 503 -1.77 -60.97 -41.12
CA GLN A 503 -0.62 -60.39 -41.85
C GLN A 503 -0.52 -58.93 -41.41
N GLU A 504 0.43 -58.62 -40.56
CA GLU A 504 1.84 -58.28 -40.86
C GLU A 504 2.00 -57.05 -41.76
N LEU A 505 2.54 -56.06 -41.13
CA LEU A 505 3.87 -55.44 -41.30
C LEU A 505 4.07 -54.70 -42.63
N SER A 506 4.49 -53.51 -42.49
CA SER A 506 5.84 -52.96 -42.73
C SER A 506 5.83 -51.62 -43.44
N ASN A 507 6.59 -50.74 -42.83
CA ASN A 507 7.66 -49.91 -43.43
C ASN A 507 7.25 -48.96 -44.56
N GLU A 508 7.75 -47.76 -44.67
CA GLU A 508 9.07 -47.20 -44.45
C GLU A 508 9.02 -45.68 -44.66
N ASN A 509 9.82 -45.02 -43.93
CA ASN A 509 10.79 -43.97 -44.29
C ASN A 509 10.58 -43.03 -45.49
N GLY A 510 10.94 -41.81 -45.24
CA GLY A 510 11.44 -40.84 -46.21
C GLY A 510 11.11 -39.40 -45.80
N SER A 511 11.88 -38.79 -44.99
CA SER A 511 13.04 -37.91 -45.17
C SER A 511 12.81 -36.67 -46.02
N SER A 512 13.27 -35.56 -45.42
CA SER A 512 13.85 -34.35 -46.02
C SER A 512 12.84 -33.31 -46.52
N GLU A 513 12.99 -32.06 -46.35
CA GLU A 513 14.07 -31.11 -46.18
C GLU A 513 13.44 -29.74 -45.94
N SER A 514 14.05 -28.93 -45.11
CA SER A 514 13.89 -27.48 -45.10
C SER A 514 14.51 -26.88 -46.38
N PRO A 515 14.16 -25.67 -46.80
CA PRO A 515 14.99 -24.52 -46.43
C PRO A 515 14.23 -23.21 -46.17
N SER A 516 14.60 -22.48 -45.16
CA SER A 516 15.35 -21.21 -45.08
C SER A 516 15.01 -20.09 -46.05
N GLN A 517 14.80 -18.93 -45.40
CA GLN A 517 15.34 -17.59 -45.66
C GLN A 517 14.46 -16.53 -46.33
N HIS A 518 14.61 -15.40 -45.65
CA HIS A 518 14.49 -13.97 -46.04
C HIS A 518 13.08 -13.39 -46.04
N GLU A 519 12.80 -12.30 -45.34
CA GLU A 519 13.51 -11.06 -44.93
C GLU A 519 12.95 -10.58 -43.58
#